data_b262fd7a8c044039f29277e117430077
#
_entry.id   b262fd7a8c044039f29277e117430077
#
_cell.length_a   1.000
_cell.length_b   1.000
_cell.length_c   1.000
_cell.angle_alpha   90.00
_cell.angle_beta   90.00
_cell.angle_gamma   90.00
#
_symmetry.space_group_name_H-M   'P 1'
#
loop_
_entity.id
_entity.type
_entity.pdbx_description
1 polymer ?
#
loop_
_entity_poly.entity_id
_entity_poly.type
_entity_poly.pdbx_seq_one_letter_code
_entity_poly.pdbx_strand_id
1 'polypeptide(L)'
;MEGCQKLEDAGSNDLTALFEKLRQLPPGRIYAGVTTRGFEHWTDDYYVGCTSVLARLHTEGLDMVGRIYQSLSLTSDVQVNFDEQRWEHYNLFNARYVVAPEGQRFPDFVKPLQQFGRHNLYQVETTGYFDLVSSDLTFGGGRIDFYPAASSWLASGLPGVRQHPTVLMGSASGTNERPMPLSSAVGVISKAEVSVGPSRGTVLSEEVGSNSFEADVSVERDSLLMLKVTYHPNWRATVDGVETDTVMLMPSFIGVQLPPGDHKVLLEYRPRRLRMILLILGVLTLPLIALSEMRGEAFSRWFALRVMGPVSGLVNRHHG
;
A
#
# COMPACT_ATOMS: atom_id res chain seq x y z
N MET A 1 33.29 2.57 3.14
CA MET A 1 32.39 1.91 4.11
C MET A 1 32.59 2.44 5.55
N GLU A 2 33.82 2.65 6.03
CA GLU A 2 34.08 3.21 7.39
C GLU A 2 33.45 4.59 7.66
N GLY A 3 33.39 5.47 6.66
CA GLY A 3 32.77 6.79 6.81
C GLY A 3 31.26 6.76 7.01
N CYS A 4 30.58 5.82 6.36
CA CYS A 4 29.14 5.64 6.53
C CYS A 4 28.79 5.11 7.92
N GLN A 5 29.60 4.20 8.44
CA GLN A 5 29.39 3.56 9.74
C GLN A 5 29.55 4.55 10.90
N LYS A 6 30.57 5.43 10.84
CA LYS A 6 30.76 6.48 11.85
C LYS A 6 29.63 7.52 11.86
N LEU A 7 29.08 7.85 10.69
CA LEU A 7 27.92 8.74 10.58
C LEU A 7 26.60 8.05 11.00
N GLU A 8 26.52 6.74 10.87
CA GLU A 8 25.41 5.93 11.34
C GLU A 8 25.35 5.89 12.86
N ASP A 9 26.48 5.64 13.52
CA ASP A 9 26.59 5.57 14.98
C ASP A 9 26.22 6.90 15.67
N ALA A 10 26.52 8.03 15.04
CA ALA A 10 26.24 9.36 15.59
C ALA A 10 24.74 9.78 15.56
N GLY A 11 23.93 9.21 14.65
CA GLY A 11 22.51 9.56 14.49
C GLY A 11 21.53 8.42 14.81
N SER A 12 22.03 7.22 15.04
CA SER A 12 21.24 6.00 15.18
C SER A 12 20.36 5.99 16.43
N ASN A 13 20.86 6.50 17.57
CA ASN A 13 20.12 6.51 18.83
C ASN A 13 18.89 7.43 18.78
N ASP A 14 19.06 8.62 18.21
CA ASP A 14 17.98 9.60 18.07
C ASP A 14 16.88 9.08 17.14
N LEU A 15 17.29 8.43 16.03
CA LEU A 15 16.36 7.84 15.07
C LEU A 15 15.63 6.62 15.68
N THR A 16 16.30 5.81 16.49
CA THR A 16 15.67 4.69 17.21
C THR A 16 14.62 5.21 18.20
N ALA A 17 14.96 6.23 18.97
CA ALA A 17 14.01 6.85 19.91
C ALA A 17 12.80 7.47 19.18
N LEU A 18 13.02 8.06 18.00
CA LEU A 18 11.95 8.54 17.13
C LEU A 18 11.02 7.39 16.70
N PHE A 19 11.56 6.25 16.26
CA PHE A 19 10.78 5.09 15.83
C PHE A 19 9.97 4.48 16.97
N GLU A 20 10.55 4.38 18.16
CA GLU A 20 9.85 3.93 19.36
C GLU A 20 8.69 4.87 19.70
N LYS A 21 8.90 6.17 19.60
CA LYS A 21 7.83 7.16 19.81
C LYS A 21 6.71 6.99 18.77
N LEU A 22 7.04 6.84 17.48
CA LEU A 22 6.06 6.67 16.40
C LEU A 22 5.17 5.43 16.61
N ARG A 23 5.74 4.33 17.13
CA ARG A 23 4.99 3.09 17.44
C ARG A 23 4.00 3.24 18.60
N GLN A 24 4.21 4.23 19.46
CA GLN A 24 3.33 4.52 20.62
C GLN A 24 2.19 5.49 20.28
N LEU A 25 2.27 6.15 19.13
CA LEU A 25 1.26 7.12 18.72
C LEU A 25 0.05 6.44 18.07
N PRO A 26 -1.12 7.10 18.06
CA PRO A 26 -2.29 6.61 17.35
C PRO A 26 -1.99 6.26 15.88
N PRO A 27 -2.72 5.30 15.27
CA PRO A 27 -2.50 4.91 13.88
C PRO A 27 -2.58 6.09 12.91
N GLY A 28 -1.66 6.13 11.97
CA GLY A 28 -1.56 7.13 10.91
C GLY A 28 -0.28 6.96 10.13
N ARG A 29 -0.25 7.45 8.89
CA ARG A 29 0.94 7.37 8.05
C ARG A 29 1.94 8.47 8.38
N ILE A 30 3.18 8.15 8.10
CA ILE A 30 4.31 9.05 8.26
C ILE A 30 4.68 9.61 6.89
N TYR A 31 4.83 10.92 6.83
CA TYR A 31 5.40 11.61 5.69
C TYR A 31 6.85 12.03 6.04
N ALA A 32 7.79 11.63 5.23
CA ALA A 32 9.21 12.02 5.38
C ALA A 32 9.77 12.55 4.05
N GLY A 33 8.94 13.31 3.34
CA GLY A 33 9.20 13.78 1.99
C GLY A 33 8.89 12.74 0.92
N VAL A 34 8.95 13.17 -0.32
CA VAL A 34 8.79 12.30 -1.50
C VAL A 34 9.98 12.46 -2.41
N THR A 35 10.53 11.36 -2.90
CA THR A 35 11.57 11.42 -3.94
C THR A 35 10.90 11.78 -5.27
N THR A 36 11.16 12.97 -5.78
CA THR A 36 10.66 13.42 -7.09
C THR A 36 11.72 13.22 -8.15
N ARG A 37 11.34 12.69 -9.31
CA ARG A 37 12.27 12.63 -10.44
C ARG A 37 12.44 14.03 -11.04
N GLY A 38 13.60 14.64 -10.85
CA GLY A 38 14.01 15.86 -11.54
C GLY A 38 13.78 17.18 -10.81
N PHE A 39 13.34 17.17 -9.57
CA PHE A 39 13.29 18.35 -8.71
C PHE A 39 14.01 18.04 -7.40
N GLU A 40 14.83 18.97 -6.93
CA GLU A 40 15.46 18.89 -5.62
C GLU A 40 14.36 18.96 -4.54
N HIS A 41 14.39 17.98 -3.64
CA HIS A 41 13.48 17.93 -2.50
C HIS A 41 14.32 17.67 -1.24
N TRP A 42 13.95 18.29 -0.11
CA TRP A 42 14.70 18.15 1.15
C TRP A 42 14.95 16.70 1.58
N THR A 43 14.11 15.76 1.14
CA THR A 43 14.26 14.34 1.39
C THR A 43 15.49 13.73 0.71
N ASP A 44 15.94 14.34 -0.40
CA ASP A 44 17.06 13.82 -1.18
C ASP A 44 18.41 13.98 -0.43
N ASP A 45 18.47 14.91 0.53
CA ASP A 45 19.62 15.15 1.42
C ASP A 45 19.40 14.64 2.86
N TYR A 46 18.25 14.00 3.14
CA TYR A 46 17.91 13.56 4.48
C TYR A 46 18.33 12.12 4.74
N TYR A 47 19.58 11.96 5.19
CA TYR A 47 20.22 10.66 5.42
C TYR A 47 20.69 10.48 6.87
N VAL A 48 20.72 9.22 7.33
CA VAL A 48 21.47 8.75 8.50
C VAL A 48 22.43 7.68 8.02
N GLY A 49 23.73 7.94 8.19
CA GLY A 49 24.75 7.15 7.52
C GLY A 49 24.66 7.29 6.00
N CYS A 50 24.55 6.17 5.31
CA CYS A 50 24.34 6.12 3.85
C CYS A 50 22.93 5.73 3.45
N THR A 51 21.96 5.78 4.38
CA THR A 51 20.58 5.38 4.13
C THR A 51 19.65 6.57 4.36
N SER A 52 18.76 6.85 3.40
CA SER A 52 17.76 7.89 3.58
C SER A 52 16.82 7.55 4.75
N VAL A 53 16.38 8.59 5.49
CA VAL A 53 15.43 8.40 6.59
C VAL A 53 14.13 7.78 6.10
N LEU A 54 13.68 8.14 4.91
CA LEU A 54 12.54 7.54 4.23
C LEU A 54 12.69 6.00 4.10
N ALA A 55 13.87 5.52 3.67
CA ALA A 55 14.14 4.09 3.55
C ALA A 55 14.23 3.40 4.92
N ARG A 56 14.76 4.08 5.93
CA ARG A 56 14.81 3.57 7.32
C ARG A 56 13.41 3.37 7.89
N LEU A 57 12.53 4.36 7.76
CA LEU A 57 11.12 4.26 8.18
C LEU A 57 10.43 3.05 7.55
N HIS A 58 10.69 2.80 6.26
CA HIS A 58 10.13 1.64 5.56
C HIS A 58 10.66 0.31 6.09
N THR A 59 11.98 0.19 6.32
CA THR A 59 12.59 -1.04 6.84
C THR A 59 12.14 -1.37 8.27
N GLU A 60 11.73 -0.37 9.03
CA GLU A 60 11.13 -0.53 10.37
C GLU A 60 9.66 -0.96 10.35
N GLY A 61 9.09 -1.16 9.15
CA GLY A 61 7.69 -1.59 8.98
C GLY A 61 6.66 -0.54 9.36
N LEU A 62 7.04 0.73 9.38
CA LEU A 62 6.13 1.84 9.65
C LEU A 62 5.32 2.18 8.39
N ASP A 63 4.02 2.47 8.56
CA ASP A 63 3.15 2.89 7.45
C ASP A 63 3.50 4.32 7.03
N MET A 64 3.76 4.53 5.75
CA MET A 64 4.27 5.80 5.28
C MET A 64 3.68 6.23 3.94
N VAL A 65 3.68 7.53 3.71
CA VAL A 65 3.39 8.15 2.43
C VAL A 65 4.69 8.30 1.66
N GLY A 66 4.68 7.89 0.40
CA GLY A 66 5.82 8.05 -0.49
C GLY A 66 6.23 6.76 -1.19
N ARG A 67 7.27 6.86 -2.01
CA ARG A 67 7.81 5.78 -2.82
C ARG A 67 9.31 5.71 -2.65
N ILE A 68 9.84 4.53 -2.31
CA ILE A 68 11.29 4.34 -2.11
C ILE A 68 11.96 3.88 -3.41
N TYR A 69 11.32 2.96 -4.14
CA TYR A 69 11.83 2.37 -5.38
C TYR A 69 10.73 2.33 -6.44
N GLN A 70 10.72 1.30 -7.27
CA GLN A 70 9.63 1.07 -8.22
C GLN A 70 8.37 0.66 -7.47
N SER A 71 7.32 1.46 -7.58
CA SER A 71 6.03 1.14 -7.01
C SER A 71 5.22 0.30 -7.99
N LEU A 72 4.58 -0.76 -7.47
CA LEU A 72 3.55 -1.51 -8.17
C LEU A 72 2.14 -1.04 -7.80
N SER A 73 2.04 -0.10 -6.87
CA SER A 73 0.77 0.45 -6.37
C SER A 73 0.37 1.69 -7.16
N LEU A 74 -0.89 1.75 -7.58
CA LEU A 74 -1.45 2.94 -8.25
C LEU A 74 -1.43 4.16 -7.32
N THR A 75 -1.68 3.97 -6.01
CA THR A 75 -1.63 5.04 -5.02
C THR A 75 -0.24 5.64 -4.89
N SER A 76 0.81 4.82 -4.79
CA SER A 76 2.18 5.31 -4.63
C SER A 76 2.66 6.10 -5.84
N ASP A 77 2.19 5.76 -7.05
CA ASP A 77 2.52 6.53 -8.25
C ASP A 77 1.91 7.95 -8.20
N VAL A 78 0.76 8.10 -7.55
CA VAL A 78 0.12 9.41 -7.36
C VAL A 78 0.75 10.22 -6.22
N GLN A 79 1.25 9.55 -5.18
CA GLN A 79 1.88 10.19 -4.02
C GLN A 79 3.12 11.04 -4.37
N VAL A 80 3.77 10.82 -5.52
CA VAL A 80 4.87 11.69 -5.98
C VAL A 80 4.44 13.15 -6.25
N ASN A 81 3.12 13.39 -6.37
CA ASN A 81 2.54 14.72 -6.53
C ASN A 81 2.01 15.27 -5.19
N PHE A 82 2.47 14.72 -4.06
CA PHE A 82 2.09 15.23 -2.74
C PHE A 82 2.58 16.67 -2.57
N ASP A 83 1.66 17.56 -2.24
CA ASP A 83 1.94 18.99 -2.01
C ASP A 83 1.91 19.27 -0.50
N GLU A 84 3.07 19.61 0.05
CA GLU A 84 3.26 19.90 1.48
C GLU A 84 2.49 21.14 1.96
N GLN A 85 2.08 22.01 1.04
CA GLN A 85 1.33 23.24 1.36
C GLN A 85 -0.18 23.00 1.48
N ARG A 86 -0.67 21.81 1.13
CA ARG A 86 -2.09 21.48 1.07
C ARG A 86 -2.48 20.49 2.14
N TRP A 87 -3.26 20.95 3.14
CA TRP A 87 -3.79 20.10 4.20
C TRP A 87 -4.58 18.89 3.64
N GLU A 88 -5.30 19.09 2.54
CA GLU A 88 -6.10 18.07 1.89
C GLU A 88 -5.27 16.84 1.48
N HIS A 89 -3.99 17.03 1.12
CA HIS A 89 -3.11 15.92 0.77
C HIS A 89 -2.69 15.11 2.02
N TYR A 90 -2.43 15.78 3.14
CA TYR A 90 -2.15 15.08 4.42
C TYR A 90 -3.38 14.28 4.85
N ASN A 91 -4.55 14.89 4.80
CA ASN A 91 -5.80 14.20 5.16
C ASN A 91 -6.10 13.04 4.21
N LEU A 92 -5.99 13.25 2.90
CA LEU A 92 -6.25 12.25 1.87
C LEU A 92 -5.41 10.98 2.06
N PHE A 93 -4.12 11.14 2.32
CA PHE A 93 -3.21 10.01 2.52
C PHE A 93 -3.09 9.59 3.99
N ASN A 94 -3.87 10.20 4.90
CA ASN A 94 -3.75 10.03 6.35
C ASN A 94 -2.30 10.21 6.84
N ALA A 95 -1.60 11.21 6.29
CA ALA A 95 -0.25 11.59 6.70
C ALA A 95 -0.32 12.36 8.03
N ARG A 96 -0.58 11.63 9.11
CA ARG A 96 -0.78 12.17 10.45
C ARG A 96 0.52 12.64 11.11
N TYR A 97 1.64 12.08 10.71
CA TYR A 97 2.96 12.41 11.24
C TYR A 97 3.90 12.86 10.15
N VAL A 98 4.77 13.83 10.46
CA VAL A 98 5.82 14.28 9.57
C VAL A 98 7.14 14.13 10.29
N VAL A 99 8.11 13.50 9.61
CA VAL A 99 9.50 13.38 10.09
C VAL A 99 10.40 14.14 9.14
N ALA A 100 11.06 15.18 9.64
CA ALA A 100 11.85 16.07 8.81
C ALA A 100 13.16 16.47 9.50
N PRO A 101 14.20 16.90 8.73
CA PRO A 101 15.43 17.41 9.28
C PRO A 101 15.21 18.75 10.00
N GLU A 102 16.15 19.09 10.87
CA GLU A 102 16.20 20.41 11.48
C GLU A 102 16.27 21.53 10.42
N GLY A 103 15.51 22.60 10.64
CA GLY A 103 15.46 23.73 9.70
C GLY A 103 14.38 23.64 8.62
N GLN A 104 13.76 22.45 8.40
CA GLN A 104 12.64 22.33 7.47
C GLN A 104 11.42 23.08 8.01
N ARG A 105 10.73 23.82 7.12
CA ARG A 105 9.54 24.62 7.46
C ARG A 105 8.33 24.03 6.79
N PHE A 106 7.25 24.01 7.54
CA PHE A 106 5.94 23.54 7.10
C PHE A 106 4.87 24.61 7.35
N PRO A 107 3.69 24.50 6.71
CA PRO A 107 2.53 25.33 7.02
C PRO A 107 2.05 25.16 8.48
N ASP A 108 1.31 26.15 8.96
CA ASP A 108 0.85 26.22 10.36
C ASP A 108 -0.01 25.04 10.82
N PHE A 109 -0.63 24.28 9.93
CA PHE A 109 -1.40 23.08 10.29
C PHE A 109 -0.51 21.87 10.62
N VAL A 110 0.79 21.90 10.27
CA VAL A 110 1.78 20.90 10.66
C VAL A 110 2.40 21.32 11.98
N LYS A 111 1.93 20.74 13.08
CA LYS A 111 2.31 21.17 14.44
C LYS A 111 3.53 20.42 14.94
N PRO A 112 4.55 21.09 15.51
CA PRO A 112 5.67 20.40 16.12
C PRO A 112 5.19 19.56 17.31
N LEU A 113 5.65 18.30 17.38
CA LEU A 113 5.32 17.36 18.44
C LEU A 113 6.53 17.11 19.36
N GLN A 114 7.68 16.71 18.79
CA GLN A 114 8.89 16.41 19.55
C GLN A 114 10.14 16.46 18.64
N GLN A 115 11.28 16.79 19.23
CA GLN A 115 12.59 16.74 18.55
C GLN A 115 13.44 15.58 19.08
N PHE A 116 14.16 14.91 18.17
CA PHE A 116 15.09 13.83 18.45
C PHE A 116 16.43 14.14 17.76
N GLY A 117 17.36 14.76 18.48
CA GLY A 117 18.57 15.30 17.88
C GLY A 117 18.26 16.23 16.71
N ARG A 118 18.70 15.87 15.51
CA ARG A 118 18.43 16.63 14.28
C ARG A 118 17.11 16.28 13.58
N HIS A 119 16.35 15.36 14.15
CA HIS A 119 15.06 14.88 13.59
C HIS A 119 13.91 15.54 14.32
N ASN A 120 13.04 16.21 13.57
CA ASN A 120 11.83 16.78 14.08
C ASN A 120 10.62 15.91 13.74
N LEU A 121 9.82 15.63 14.74
CA LEU A 121 8.54 14.98 14.61
C LEU A 121 7.44 16.01 14.72
N TYR A 122 6.54 16.04 13.74
CA TYR A 122 5.35 16.89 13.72
C TYR A 122 4.10 16.04 13.65
N GLN A 123 2.97 16.64 13.97
CA GLN A 123 1.64 16.05 13.86
C GLN A 123 0.74 16.92 12.99
N VAL A 124 -0.10 16.28 12.20
CA VAL A 124 -1.18 16.88 11.41
C VAL A 124 -2.51 16.25 11.84
N GLU A 125 -3.50 17.07 12.07
CA GLU A 125 -4.86 16.57 12.31
C GLU A 125 -5.44 16.02 10.99
N THR A 126 -5.81 14.74 11.00
CA THR A 126 -6.44 14.04 9.88
C THR A 126 -7.71 13.34 10.35
N THR A 127 -8.60 13.03 9.44
CA THR A 127 -9.84 12.28 9.73
C THR A 127 -9.62 10.78 9.94
N GLY A 128 -8.38 10.30 9.91
CA GLY A 128 -8.06 8.88 10.04
C GLY A 128 -8.02 8.15 8.70
N TYR A 129 -8.20 6.83 8.74
CA TYR A 129 -8.19 5.97 7.57
C TYR A 129 -9.51 5.98 6.80
N PHE A 130 -10.60 6.41 7.43
CA PHE A 130 -11.92 6.44 6.80
C PHE A 130 -12.42 7.85 6.56
N ASP A 131 -13.14 8.03 5.44
CA ASP A 131 -13.90 9.24 5.13
C ASP A 131 -15.22 8.90 4.44
N LEU A 132 -16.27 9.68 4.72
CA LEU A 132 -17.50 9.68 3.93
C LEU A 132 -17.35 10.65 2.75
N VAL A 133 -17.48 10.11 1.53
CA VAL A 133 -17.20 10.84 0.29
C VAL A 133 -18.33 10.70 -0.74
N SER A 134 -18.29 11.53 -1.77
CA SER A 134 -19.15 11.40 -2.96
C SER A 134 -18.37 10.93 -4.18
N SER A 135 -19.12 10.35 -5.12
CA SER A 135 -18.61 9.99 -6.44
C SER A 135 -19.64 10.33 -7.51
N ASP A 136 -19.51 11.52 -8.09
CA ASP A 136 -20.42 12.00 -9.14
C ASP A 136 -19.88 11.69 -10.54
N LEU A 137 -18.65 11.20 -10.63
CA LEU A 137 -17.95 10.87 -11.87
C LEU A 137 -17.51 9.42 -11.86
N THR A 138 -17.75 8.70 -12.95
CA THR A 138 -17.27 7.31 -13.12
C THR A 138 -16.46 7.21 -14.41
N PHE A 139 -15.21 6.76 -14.27
CA PHE A 139 -14.30 6.56 -15.38
C PHE A 139 -13.98 5.08 -15.57
N GLY A 140 -13.78 4.67 -16.83
CA GLY A 140 -13.35 3.32 -17.19
C GLY A 140 -12.12 3.34 -18.09
N GLY A 141 -11.17 2.45 -17.86
CA GLY A 141 -9.96 2.37 -18.69
C GLY A 141 -8.84 1.55 -18.14
N GLY A 142 -7.64 1.76 -18.68
CA GLY A 142 -6.43 1.03 -18.32
C GLY A 142 -5.48 1.81 -17.41
N ARG A 143 -4.45 1.13 -16.94
CA ARG A 143 -3.44 1.70 -16.05
C ARG A 143 -2.68 2.89 -16.66
N ILE A 144 -2.48 2.89 -17.99
CA ILE A 144 -1.73 3.95 -18.68
C ILE A 144 -2.43 5.31 -18.53
N ASP A 145 -3.76 5.32 -18.63
CA ASP A 145 -4.56 6.54 -18.54
C ASP A 145 -4.85 6.95 -17.08
N PHE A 146 -4.64 6.02 -16.13
CA PHE A 146 -4.97 6.25 -14.73
C PHE A 146 -4.08 7.32 -14.09
N TYR A 147 -2.76 7.26 -14.29
CA TYR A 147 -1.84 8.19 -13.64
C TYR A 147 -2.09 9.66 -14.01
N PRO A 148 -2.22 10.03 -15.30
CA PRO A 148 -2.58 11.41 -15.66
C PRO A 148 -3.92 11.87 -15.07
N ALA A 149 -4.92 11.00 -15.08
CA ALA A 149 -6.24 11.28 -14.51
C ALA A 149 -6.19 11.52 -13.00
N ALA A 150 -5.53 10.62 -12.26
CA ALA A 150 -5.40 10.70 -10.81
C ALA A 150 -4.53 11.89 -10.37
N SER A 151 -3.47 12.21 -11.12
CA SER A 151 -2.63 13.38 -10.87
C SER A 151 -3.40 14.69 -11.10
N SER A 152 -4.21 14.76 -12.18
CA SER A 152 -5.08 15.92 -12.45
C SER A 152 -6.14 16.08 -11.36
N TRP A 153 -6.73 14.96 -10.90
CA TRP A 153 -7.69 14.98 -9.80
C TRP A 153 -7.04 15.45 -8.49
N LEU A 154 -5.86 14.95 -8.15
CA LEU A 154 -5.13 15.33 -6.94
C LEU A 154 -4.78 16.84 -6.95
N ALA A 155 -4.37 17.38 -8.10
CA ALA A 155 -4.05 18.80 -8.27
C ALA A 155 -5.31 19.71 -8.22
N SER A 156 -6.51 19.16 -8.44
CA SER A 156 -7.77 19.91 -8.43
C SER A 156 -8.24 20.24 -7.01
N GLY A 157 -9.37 20.94 -6.88
CA GLY A 157 -10.05 21.16 -5.59
C GLY A 157 -10.93 20.00 -5.12
N LEU A 158 -11.15 18.97 -5.96
CA LEU A 158 -12.08 17.87 -5.68
C LEU A 158 -11.72 17.07 -4.41
N PRO A 159 -10.43 16.75 -4.11
CA PRO A 159 -10.07 16.10 -2.86
C PRO A 159 -10.51 16.89 -1.62
N GLY A 160 -10.38 18.21 -1.66
CA GLY A 160 -10.75 19.11 -0.54
C GLY A 160 -12.24 19.11 -0.25
N VAL A 161 -13.09 18.88 -1.24
CA VAL A 161 -14.55 18.78 -1.09
C VAL A 161 -15.03 17.32 -1.02
N ARG A 162 -14.13 16.37 -0.83
CA ARG A 162 -14.39 14.91 -0.71
C ARG A 162 -15.15 14.32 -1.89
N GLN A 163 -14.87 14.82 -3.11
CA GLN A 163 -15.36 14.25 -4.35
C GLN A 163 -14.32 13.33 -4.99
N HIS A 164 -14.62 12.03 -4.98
CA HIS A 164 -13.72 10.98 -5.43
C HIS A 164 -14.33 10.22 -6.61
N PRO A 165 -13.88 10.46 -7.84
CA PRO A 165 -14.36 9.69 -8.98
C PRO A 165 -14.20 8.18 -8.78
N THR A 166 -15.22 7.42 -9.16
CA THR A 166 -15.14 5.96 -9.24
C THR A 166 -14.34 5.55 -10.48
N VAL A 167 -13.50 4.53 -10.35
CA VAL A 167 -12.67 4.03 -11.44
C VAL A 167 -12.93 2.55 -11.67
N LEU A 168 -13.29 2.19 -12.89
CA LEU A 168 -13.49 0.82 -13.35
C LEU A 168 -12.29 0.39 -14.19
N MET A 169 -11.44 -0.48 -13.64
CA MET A 169 -10.24 -0.95 -14.34
C MET A 169 -10.55 -2.15 -15.22
N GLY A 170 -10.08 -2.11 -16.47
CA GLY A 170 -10.33 -3.16 -17.46
C GLY A 170 -11.66 -3.01 -18.19
N SER A 171 -12.08 -4.06 -18.90
CA SER A 171 -13.38 -4.08 -19.60
C SER A 171 -14.47 -4.31 -18.58
N ALA A 172 -15.09 -3.23 -18.12
CA ALA A 172 -16.25 -3.31 -17.24
C ALA A 172 -17.45 -3.89 -18.01
N SER A 173 -17.67 -5.19 -17.88
CA SER A 173 -18.89 -5.86 -18.29
C SER A 173 -19.80 -6.00 -17.06
N GLY A 174 -20.84 -5.21 -16.97
CA GLY A 174 -21.85 -5.45 -15.93
C GLY A 174 -22.61 -4.26 -15.37
N THR A 175 -22.23 -3.02 -15.68
CA THR A 175 -23.02 -1.84 -15.27
C THR A 175 -23.83 -1.31 -16.46
N ASN A 176 -25.10 -0.96 -16.23
CA ASN A 176 -25.99 -0.37 -17.25
C ASN A 176 -25.53 1.04 -17.69
N GLU A 177 -24.62 1.66 -16.96
CA GLU A 177 -24.06 2.96 -17.30
C GLU A 177 -22.68 2.78 -17.94
N ARG A 178 -22.50 3.38 -19.13
CA ARG A 178 -21.18 3.41 -19.78
C ARG A 178 -20.28 4.41 -19.05
N PRO A 179 -19.20 3.96 -18.39
CA PRO A 179 -18.26 4.87 -17.76
C PRO A 179 -17.62 5.77 -18.81
N MET A 180 -17.29 7.01 -18.44
CA MET A 180 -16.51 7.89 -19.29
C MET A 180 -15.10 7.31 -19.50
N PRO A 181 -14.51 7.43 -20.70
CA PRO A 181 -13.14 6.97 -20.92
C PRO A 181 -12.16 7.64 -19.95
N LEU A 182 -11.30 6.87 -19.29
CA LEU A 182 -10.30 7.41 -18.38
C LEU A 182 -9.30 8.35 -19.08
N SER A 183 -9.06 8.17 -20.38
CA SER A 183 -8.29 9.10 -21.22
C SER A 183 -8.90 10.50 -21.32
N SER A 184 -10.21 10.66 -21.11
CA SER A 184 -10.88 11.97 -21.10
C SER A 184 -10.90 12.62 -19.72
N ALA A 185 -10.50 11.92 -18.67
CA ALA A 185 -10.66 12.34 -17.27
C ALA A 185 -9.98 13.69 -16.99
N VAL A 186 -8.78 13.93 -17.50
CA VAL A 186 -8.06 15.21 -17.32
C VAL A 186 -8.93 16.40 -17.76
N GLY A 187 -9.55 16.30 -18.94
CA GLY A 187 -10.41 17.37 -19.47
C GLY A 187 -11.75 17.52 -18.75
N VAL A 188 -12.29 16.42 -18.18
CA VAL A 188 -13.52 16.44 -17.39
C VAL A 188 -13.24 17.02 -15.99
N ILE A 189 -12.21 16.55 -15.32
CA ILE A 189 -11.80 16.98 -13.98
C ILE A 189 -11.47 18.48 -13.96
N SER A 190 -10.75 18.96 -14.97
CA SER A 190 -10.37 20.39 -15.03
C SER A 190 -11.56 21.34 -15.17
N LYS A 191 -12.72 20.84 -15.61
CA LYS A 191 -13.96 21.59 -15.76
C LYS A 191 -14.99 21.29 -14.67
N ALA A 192 -14.68 20.32 -13.77
CA ALA A 192 -15.59 19.95 -12.70
C ALA A 192 -15.78 21.12 -11.73
N GLU A 193 -17.02 21.37 -11.38
CA GLU A 193 -17.35 22.38 -10.39
C GLU A 193 -16.94 21.89 -8.99
N VAL A 194 -16.19 22.72 -8.28
CA VAL A 194 -15.75 22.43 -6.92
C VAL A 194 -16.68 23.16 -5.96
N SER A 195 -17.61 22.43 -5.36
CA SER A 195 -18.54 22.98 -4.38
C SER A 195 -18.55 22.10 -3.12
N VAL A 196 -18.58 22.74 -1.97
CA VAL A 196 -18.74 22.04 -0.70
C VAL A 196 -20.19 21.58 -0.60
N GLY A 197 -20.42 20.30 -0.73
CA GLY A 197 -21.72 19.70 -0.51
C GLY A 197 -22.10 19.68 0.98
N PRO A 198 -23.38 19.42 1.26
CA PRO A 198 -23.83 19.26 2.66
C PRO A 198 -23.21 18.00 3.28
N SER A 199 -23.17 17.95 4.63
CA SER A 199 -22.63 16.83 5.41
C SER A 199 -23.17 15.48 4.90
N ARG A 200 -22.28 14.49 4.90
CA ARG A 200 -22.59 13.10 4.55
C ARG A 200 -22.70 12.22 5.79
N GLY A 201 -22.35 12.76 6.96
CA GLY A 201 -22.31 12.05 8.22
C GLY A 201 -20.91 12.08 8.85
N THR A 202 -20.68 11.18 9.80
CA THR A 202 -19.48 11.16 10.63
C THR A 202 -18.97 9.73 10.81
N VAL A 203 -17.65 9.56 10.80
CA VAL A 203 -16.97 8.35 11.28
C VAL A 203 -16.89 8.47 12.81
N LEU A 204 -17.56 7.56 13.52
CA LEU A 204 -17.66 7.59 14.98
C LEU A 204 -16.46 6.94 15.65
N SER A 205 -16.00 5.82 15.08
CA SER A 205 -14.81 5.10 15.53
C SER A 205 -14.10 4.40 14.36
N GLU A 206 -12.81 4.15 14.52
CA GLU A 206 -12.05 3.30 13.59
C GLU A 206 -11.11 2.38 14.35
N GLU A 207 -10.97 1.14 13.89
CA GLU A 207 -9.98 0.18 14.35
C GLU A 207 -9.10 -0.28 13.20
N VAL A 208 -7.78 -0.26 13.42
CA VAL A 208 -6.76 -0.59 12.41
C VAL A 208 -6.06 -1.86 12.81
N GLY A 209 -6.33 -2.94 12.10
CA GLY A 209 -5.63 -4.22 12.23
C GLY A 209 -4.54 -4.40 11.17
N SER A 210 -3.87 -5.54 11.18
CA SER A 210 -2.80 -5.85 10.21
C SER A 210 -3.34 -6.09 8.79
N ASN A 211 -4.51 -6.70 8.65
CA ASN A 211 -5.17 -7.03 7.39
C ASN A 211 -6.65 -6.67 7.38
N SER A 212 -7.10 -5.90 8.35
CA SER A 212 -8.49 -5.50 8.52
C SER A 212 -8.60 -4.08 9.03
N PHE A 213 -9.66 -3.41 8.61
CA PHE A 213 -10.04 -2.09 9.06
C PHE A 213 -11.52 -2.12 9.39
N GLU A 214 -11.89 -1.60 10.54
CA GLU A 214 -13.27 -1.52 10.99
C GLU A 214 -13.63 -0.08 11.29
N ALA A 215 -14.88 0.32 11.00
CA ALA A 215 -15.40 1.63 11.36
C ALA A 215 -16.87 1.53 11.74
N ASP A 216 -17.25 2.30 12.77
CA ASP A 216 -18.62 2.65 13.04
C ASP A 216 -18.89 4.04 12.45
N VAL A 217 -19.96 4.17 11.67
CA VAL A 217 -20.26 5.40 10.93
C VAL A 217 -21.74 5.76 11.07
N SER A 218 -22.02 7.05 11.15
CA SER A 218 -23.37 7.59 11.05
C SER A 218 -23.51 8.34 9.73
N VAL A 219 -24.34 7.85 8.82
CA VAL A 219 -24.50 8.34 7.46
C VAL A 219 -25.79 9.14 7.32
N GLU A 220 -25.68 10.40 6.89
CA GLU A 220 -26.84 11.30 6.75
C GLU A 220 -27.53 11.20 5.39
N ARG A 221 -26.82 10.74 4.36
CA ARG A 221 -27.27 10.59 2.98
C ARG A 221 -26.49 9.51 2.25
N ASP A 222 -27.02 9.00 1.15
CA ASP A 222 -26.28 8.05 0.30
C ASP A 222 -24.86 8.51 0.05
N SER A 223 -23.88 7.70 0.46
CA SER A 223 -22.48 8.06 0.47
C SER A 223 -21.61 6.83 0.21
N LEU A 224 -20.36 7.08 -0.14
CA LEU A 224 -19.32 6.06 -0.15
C LEU A 224 -18.48 6.21 1.12
N LEU A 225 -18.36 5.15 1.91
CA LEU A 225 -17.32 5.07 2.92
C LEU A 225 -16.03 4.70 2.22
N MET A 226 -15.07 5.60 2.24
CA MET A 226 -13.76 5.41 1.64
C MET A 226 -12.75 4.96 2.69
N LEU A 227 -12.08 3.84 2.45
CA LEU A 227 -10.88 3.43 3.18
C LEU A 227 -9.64 3.88 2.39
N LYS A 228 -8.78 4.67 3.02
CA LYS A 228 -7.57 5.28 2.43
C LYS A 228 -6.43 4.27 2.26
N VAL A 229 -6.73 3.10 1.71
CA VAL A 229 -5.81 2.01 1.40
C VAL A 229 -5.94 1.67 -0.08
N THR A 230 -4.83 1.29 -0.71
CA THR A 230 -4.82 0.93 -2.13
C THR A 230 -5.82 -0.19 -2.43
N TYR A 231 -6.68 0.07 -3.40
CA TYR A 231 -7.66 -0.89 -3.88
C TYR A 231 -6.98 -2.14 -4.44
N HIS A 232 -7.51 -3.28 -4.06
CA HIS A 232 -7.20 -4.57 -4.65
C HIS A 232 -8.45 -5.46 -4.62
N PRO A 233 -8.74 -6.26 -5.66
CA PRO A 233 -9.97 -7.09 -5.71
C PRO A 233 -10.03 -8.20 -4.66
N ASN A 234 -9.02 -8.37 -3.83
CA ASN A 234 -9.05 -9.28 -2.68
C ASN A 234 -9.58 -8.63 -1.40
N TRP A 235 -9.81 -7.32 -1.38
CA TRP A 235 -10.53 -6.69 -0.30
C TRP A 235 -12.00 -7.11 -0.31
N ARG A 236 -12.51 -7.45 0.85
CA ARG A 236 -13.93 -7.78 1.09
C ARG A 236 -14.47 -6.80 2.11
N ALA A 237 -15.64 -6.28 1.83
CA ALA A 237 -16.38 -5.44 2.75
C ALA A 237 -17.58 -6.20 3.33
N THR A 238 -17.84 -5.96 4.60
CA THR A 238 -19.04 -6.42 5.28
C THR A 238 -19.68 -5.21 5.95
N VAL A 239 -20.94 -4.94 5.63
CA VAL A 239 -21.74 -3.86 6.23
C VAL A 239 -22.84 -4.52 7.06
N ASP A 240 -22.88 -4.24 8.36
CA ASP A 240 -23.86 -4.79 9.31
C ASP A 240 -23.95 -6.33 9.25
N GLY A 241 -22.82 -7.00 9.00
CA GLY A 241 -22.73 -8.45 8.88
C GLY A 241 -23.04 -9.00 7.49
N VAL A 242 -23.37 -8.17 6.49
CA VAL A 242 -23.69 -8.58 5.11
C VAL A 242 -22.53 -8.23 4.18
N GLU A 243 -22.05 -9.21 3.41
CA GLU A 243 -20.98 -8.99 2.41
C GLU A 243 -21.47 -8.02 1.32
N THR A 244 -20.67 -7.01 1.02
CA THR A 244 -20.99 -5.90 0.11
C THR A 244 -19.84 -5.67 -0.86
N ASP A 245 -20.15 -5.28 -2.09
CA ASP A 245 -19.16 -5.01 -3.12
C ASP A 245 -18.32 -3.77 -2.79
N THR A 246 -17.05 -3.83 -3.19
CA THR A 246 -16.12 -2.70 -3.10
C THR A 246 -15.89 -2.08 -4.46
N VAL A 247 -15.73 -0.76 -4.49
CA VAL A 247 -15.39 0.00 -5.70
C VAL A 247 -14.03 0.69 -5.54
N MET A 248 -13.37 0.98 -6.64
CA MET A 248 -12.15 1.78 -6.60
C MET A 248 -12.49 3.26 -6.76
N LEU A 249 -12.02 4.08 -5.83
CA LEU A 249 -12.12 5.54 -5.83
C LEU A 249 -10.78 6.18 -6.11
N MET A 250 -10.71 7.32 -6.79
CA MET A 250 -9.45 8.06 -6.90
C MET A 250 -8.92 8.46 -5.52
N PRO A 251 -7.60 8.32 -5.27
CA PRO A 251 -6.48 7.97 -6.16
C PRO A 251 -6.15 6.47 -6.19
N SER A 252 -7.09 5.59 -6.18
CA SER A 252 -7.06 4.12 -6.06
C SER A 252 -7.34 3.62 -4.63
N PHE A 253 -8.23 4.27 -3.93
CA PHE A 253 -8.73 3.85 -2.62
C PHE A 253 -9.95 2.94 -2.73
N ILE A 254 -10.33 2.35 -1.60
CA ILE A 254 -11.47 1.42 -1.54
C ILE A 254 -12.72 2.18 -1.12
N GLY A 255 -13.81 2.03 -1.86
CA GLY A 255 -15.12 2.57 -1.50
C GLY A 255 -16.14 1.49 -1.23
N VAL A 256 -17.05 1.74 -0.30
CA VAL A 256 -18.22 0.91 0.02
C VAL A 256 -19.44 1.79 0.04
N GLN A 257 -20.47 1.44 -0.74
CA GLN A 257 -21.73 2.21 -0.79
C GLN A 257 -22.52 2.01 0.51
N LEU A 258 -22.94 3.11 1.12
CA LEU A 258 -23.75 3.11 2.34
C LEU A 258 -25.00 3.98 2.15
N PRO A 259 -26.20 3.46 2.49
CA PRO A 259 -27.42 4.27 2.62
C PRO A 259 -27.37 5.12 3.90
N PRO A 260 -28.32 6.06 4.10
CA PRO A 260 -28.48 6.74 5.36
C PRO A 260 -28.75 5.79 6.53
N GLY A 261 -28.12 6.03 7.68
CA GLY A 261 -28.24 5.23 8.90
C GLY A 261 -26.90 5.07 9.63
N ASP A 262 -26.94 4.36 10.74
CA ASP A 262 -25.73 3.97 11.48
C ASP A 262 -25.30 2.58 10.98
N HIS A 263 -24.03 2.46 10.62
CA HIS A 263 -23.46 1.24 10.04
C HIS A 263 -22.15 0.84 10.71
N LYS A 264 -21.97 -0.46 10.84
CA LYS A 264 -20.69 -1.07 11.20
C LYS A 264 -20.09 -1.71 9.95
N VAL A 265 -18.94 -1.22 9.54
CA VAL A 265 -18.26 -1.64 8.31
C VAL A 265 -16.92 -2.30 8.64
N LEU A 266 -16.74 -3.52 8.14
CA LEU A 266 -15.49 -4.27 8.23
C LEU A 266 -14.92 -4.48 6.83
N LEU A 267 -13.68 -4.08 6.61
CA LEU A 267 -12.92 -4.36 5.40
C LEU A 267 -11.75 -5.29 5.73
N GLU A 268 -11.69 -6.44 5.07
CA GLU A 268 -10.65 -7.45 5.27
C GLU A 268 -9.94 -7.79 3.96
N TYR A 269 -8.62 -7.90 4.00
CA TYR A 269 -7.84 -8.41 2.88
C TYR A 269 -7.80 -9.94 2.91
N ARG A 270 -8.49 -10.60 1.98
CA ARG A 270 -8.55 -12.06 1.89
C ARG A 270 -7.78 -12.54 0.66
N PRO A 271 -6.56 -13.10 0.83
CA PRO A 271 -5.78 -13.60 -0.29
C PRO A 271 -6.50 -14.74 -1.02
N ARG A 272 -6.29 -14.86 -2.33
CA ARG A 272 -6.92 -15.92 -3.14
C ARG A 272 -6.50 -17.29 -2.63
N ARG A 273 -7.46 -18.20 -2.46
CA ARG A 273 -7.24 -19.60 -2.04
C ARG A 273 -6.23 -20.32 -2.92
N LEU A 274 -6.16 -19.98 -4.21
CA LEU A 274 -5.19 -20.53 -5.15
C LEU A 274 -3.75 -20.36 -4.68
N ARG A 275 -3.40 -19.22 -4.06
CA ARG A 275 -2.05 -18.97 -3.53
C ARG A 275 -1.68 -19.95 -2.42
N MET A 276 -2.63 -20.24 -1.52
CA MET A 276 -2.45 -21.23 -0.44
C MET A 276 -2.30 -22.64 -1.02
N ILE A 277 -3.11 -23.01 -2.00
CA ILE A 277 -3.03 -24.30 -2.68
C ILE A 277 -1.66 -24.48 -3.35
N LEU A 278 -1.19 -23.49 -4.09
CA LEU A 278 0.12 -23.53 -4.75
C LEU A 278 1.28 -23.61 -3.74
N LEU A 279 1.17 -22.93 -2.61
CA LEU A 279 2.17 -23.01 -1.55
C LEU A 279 2.20 -24.41 -0.93
N ILE A 280 1.05 -25.00 -0.64
CA ILE A 280 0.94 -26.37 -0.11
C ILE A 280 1.50 -27.37 -1.14
N LEU A 281 1.16 -27.24 -2.43
CA LEU A 281 1.71 -28.06 -3.49
C LEU A 281 3.23 -27.93 -3.57
N GLY A 282 3.75 -26.69 -3.49
CA GLY A 282 5.21 -26.43 -3.49
C GLY A 282 5.90 -27.10 -2.30
N VAL A 283 5.34 -27.02 -1.11
CA VAL A 283 5.88 -27.70 0.07
C VAL A 283 5.83 -29.23 -0.08
N LEU A 284 4.74 -29.78 -0.65
CA LEU A 284 4.60 -31.21 -0.87
C LEU A 284 5.52 -31.77 -1.98
N THR A 285 5.93 -30.94 -2.94
CA THR A 285 6.87 -31.38 -3.99
C THR A 285 8.27 -31.64 -3.45
N LEU A 286 8.72 -30.94 -2.42
CA LEU A 286 10.05 -31.12 -1.82
C LEU A 286 10.29 -32.56 -1.29
N PRO A 287 9.41 -33.12 -0.44
CA PRO A 287 9.58 -34.51 0.00
C PRO A 287 9.40 -35.51 -1.14
N LEU A 288 8.57 -35.22 -2.16
CA LEU A 288 8.43 -36.10 -3.32
C LEU A 288 9.73 -36.16 -4.15
N ILE A 289 10.41 -35.03 -4.34
CA ILE A 289 11.71 -34.98 -4.99
C ILE A 289 12.74 -35.77 -4.16
N ALA A 290 12.82 -35.51 -2.86
CA ALA A 290 13.74 -36.24 -1.98
C ALA A 290 13.50 -37.77 -2.00
N LEU A 291 12.25 -38.21 -1.98
CA LEU A 291 11.88 -39.62 -2.09
C LEU A 291 12.23 -40.20 -3.46
N SER A 292 12.09 -39.45 -4.55
CA SER A 292 12.47 -39.88 -5.89
C SER A 292 13.98 -40.06 -6.02
N GLU A 293 14.78 -39.17 -5.44
CA GLU A 293 16.24 -39.28 -5.40
C GLU A 293 16.70 -40.48 -4.58
N MET A 294 16.13 -40.67 -3.38
CA MET A 294 16.43 -41.84 -2.54
C MET A 294 16.11 -43.16 -3.24
N ARG A 295 14.99 -43.23 -3.98
CA ARG A 295 14.61 -44.42 -4.74
C ARG A 295 15.48 -44.60 -5.99
N GLY A 296 15.88 -43.50 -6.66
CA GLY A 296 16.81 -43.50 -7.79
C GLY A 296 18.18 -44.07 -7.38
N GLU A 297 18.74 -43.68 -6.25
CA GLU A 297 19.97 -44.23 -5.72
C GLU A 297 19.82 -45.71 -5.30
N ALA A 298 18.72 -46.10 -4.67
CA ALA A 298 18.44 -47.47 -4.32
C ALA A 298 18.28 -48.34 -5.58
N PHE A 299 17.62 -47.82 -6.61
CA PHE A 299 17.48 -48.53 -7.89
C PHE A 299 18.81 -48.63 -8.64
N SER A 300 19.63 -47.57 -8.66
CA SER A 300 20.95 -47.61 -9.30
C SER A 300 21.92 -48.56 -8.57
N ARG A 301 21.91 -48.61 -7.23
CA ARG A 301 22.68 -49.59 -6.42
C ARG A 301 22.21 -51.02 -6.66
N TRP A 302 20.89 -51.26 -6.71
CA TRP A 302 20.31 -52.55 -7.01
C TRP A 302 20.68 -53.02 -8.43
N PHE A 303 20.63 -52.13 -9.43
CA PHE A 303 20.98 -52.43 -10.82
C PHE A 303 22.48 -52.72 -10.97
N ALA A 304 23.35 -51.92 -10.30
CA ALA A 304 24.79 -52.13 -10.31
C ALA A 304 25.17 -53.50 -9.71
N LEU A 305 24.51 -53.88 -8.59
CA LEU A 305 24.75 -55.19 -7.93
C LEU A 305 24.23 -56.40 -8.74
N ARG A 306 23.17 -56.21 -9.55
CA ARG A 306 22.51 -57.35 -10.21
C ARG A 306 22.94 -57.50 -11.70
N VAL A 307 23.42 -56.43 -12.31
CA VAL A 307 23.80 -56.42 -13.73
C VAL A 307 25.33 -56.44 -13.89
N MET A 308 26.10 -55.89 -12.95
CA MET A 308 27.58 -55.86 -13.04
C MET A 308 28.32 -56.88 -12.17
N GLY A 309 27.62 -57.66 -11.40
CA GLY A 309 28.25 -58.77 -10.73
C GLY A 309 27.61 -60.07 -11.24
N PRO A 310 28.20 -60.94 -11.96
CA PRO A 310 29.54 -61.47 -11.96
C PRO A 310 30.13 -61.77 -13.37
N VAL A 311 31.01 -60.97 -13.86
CA VAL A 311 31.81 -61.28 -15.07
C VAL A 311 33.28 -61.63 -14.73
N SER A 312 33.63 -61.77 -13.45
CA SER A 312 34.99 -62.09 -13.01
C SER A 312 35.30 -63.60 -12.88
N GLY A 313 34.46 -64.46 -13.49
CA GLY A 313 34.62 -65.92 -13.35
C GLY A 313 35.07 -66.70 -14.62
N LEU A 314 35.38 -66.04 -15.74
CA LEU A 314 35.63 -66.82 -17.01
C LEU A 314 36.88 -66.41 -17.76
N VAL A 315 37.96 -66.02 -17.08
CA VAL A 315 39.31 -65.96 -17.74
C VAL A 315 40.30 -66.55 -16.73
N ASN A 316 40.35 -67.88 -16.68
CA ASN A 316 41.55 -68.63 -16.32
C ASN A 316 41.32 -70.13 -16.50
N ARG A 317 41.26 -70.56 -17.75
CA ARG A 317 41.54 -71.97 -18.14
C ARG A 317 41.95 -72.00 -19.60
N HIS A 318 43.23 -71.78 -19.82
CA HIS A 318 44.00 -72.42 -20.94
C HIS A 318 45.42 -71.83 -20.88
N HIS A 319 46.26 -72.49 -20.16
CA HIS A 319 47.66 -72.78 -20.56
C HIS A 319 48.25 -73.69 -19.46
N GLY A 320 48.41 -74.98 -19.83
CA GLY A 320 49.17 -76.02 -19.25
C GLY A 320 49.16 -77.20 -20.15
#